data_0728c8362b11bfd16829304051771d1e
#
_entry.id   0728c8362b11bfd16829304051771d1e
#
_cell.length_a   1.000
_cell.length_b   1.000
_cell.length_c   1.000
_cell.angle_alpha   90.00
_cell.angle_beta   90.00
_cell.angle_gamma   90.00
#
_symmetry.space_group_name_H-M   'P 1'
#
loop_
_entity.id
_entity.type
_entity.pdbx_description
1 polymer ?
#
loop_
_entity_poly.entity_id
_entity_poly.type
_entity_poly.pdbx_seq_one_letter_code
_entity_poly.pdbx_strand_id
1 'polypeptide(L)'
;MDRMSKTQPRASVERTVEWVDTDASGHQHNSAVMRWVESAEAELFLRTLGLPDYFPSVPRIHQEIHFKAKLWFGQRITATVGISKLGRTSMTYAFEVQGHPHDGLAGSLAAFGTVTVAHVPPGSAKAQPWPAAVVEAVAPAQSSGAEDRSGVNSPPTTQTAGS
;
A
#
# COMPACT_ATOMS: atom_id res chain seq x y z
N MET A 1 1.58 9.76 -12.20
CA MET A 1 1.07 8.48 -11.69
C MET A 1 2.12 7.94 -10.72
N ASP A 2 1.89 8.13 -9.44
CA ASP A 2 2.82 7.68 -8.40
C ASP A 2 2.68 6.16 -8.28
N ARG A 3 3.57 5.42 -8.94
CA ARG A 3 3.59 3.96 -8.88
C ARG A 3 3.96 3.53 -7.48
N MET A 4 3.10 2.76 -6.84
CA MET A 4 3.44 2.07 -5.59
C MET A 4 4.75 1.29 -5.79
N SER A 5 5.82 1.71 -5.11
CA SER A 5 7.10 1.00 -5.16
C SER A 5 6.94 -0.40 -4.58
N LYS A 6 7.50 -1.41 -5.22
CA LYS A 6 7.45 -2.80 -4.74
C LYS A 6 8.16 -3.01 -3.39
N THR A 7 8.99 -2.07 -2.98
CA THR A 7 9.78 -2.13 -1.74
C THR A 7 9.10 -1.48 -0.54
N GLN A 8 8.03 -0.71 -0.75
CA GLN A 8 7.29 -0.03 0.32
C GLN A 8 6.20 -0.96 0.91
N PRO A 9 5.91 -0.85 2.23
CA PRO A 9 4.83 -1.59 2.85
C PRO A 9 3.50 -1.36 2.15
N ARG A 10 2.77 -2.45 1.93
CA ARG A 10 1.44 -2.42 1.31
C ARG A 10 0.58 -3.58 1.81
N ALA A 11 -0.73 -3.42 1.70
CA ALA A 11 -1.69 -4.47 1.97
C ALA A 11 -2.86 -4.41 0.99
N SER A 12 -3.53 -5.52 0.83
CA SER A 12 -4.71 -5.65 -0.03
C SER A 12 -5.82 -6.39 0.72
N VAL A 13 -7.05 -6.03 0.40
CA VAL A 13 -8.24 -6.74 0.85
C VAL A 13 -9.12 -7.07 -0.35
N GLU A 14 -9.77 -8.24 -0.30
CA GLU A 14 -10.82 -8.58 -1.24
C GLU A 14 -12.19 -8.27 -0.63
N ARG A 15 -13.10 -7.73 -1.44
CA ARG A 15 -14.49 -7.44 -1.07
C ARG A 15 -15.40 -7.82 -2.23
N THR A 16 -16.68 -7.92 -1.94
CA THR A 16 -17.74 -8.01 -2.96
C THR A 16 -18.54 -6.72 -2.90
N VAL A 17 -18.90 -6.17 -4.04
CA VAL A 17 -19.79 -5.01 -4.12
C VAL A 17 -21.16 -5.43 -3.62
N GLU A 18 -21.57 -4.89 -2.48
CA GLU A 18 -22.84 -5.18 -1.85
C GLU A 18 -23.93 -4.20 -2.34
N TRP A 19 -25.19 -4.53 -2.09
CA TRP A 19 -26.30 -3.65 -2.46
C TRP A 19 -26.14 -2.22 -1.87
N VAL A 20 -25.68 -2.12 -0.64
CA VAL A 20 -25.42 -0.84 0.05
C VAL A 20 -24.30 -0.02 -0.59
N ASP A 21 -23.44 -0.64 -1.38
CA ASP A 21 -22.37 0.02 -2.12
C ASP A 21 -22.83 0.64 -3.45
N THR A 22 -24.07 0.37 -3.85
CA THR A 22 -24.65 0.85 -5.11
C THR A 22 -25.62 2.00 -4.88
N ASP A 23 -25.97 2.67 -5.96
CA ASP A 23 -26.97 3.75 -5.97
C ASP A 23 -27.97 3.59 -7.13
N ALA A 24 -28.80 4.60 -7.34
CA ALA A 24 -29.81 4.61 -8.41
C ALA A 24 -29.23 4.47 -9.83
N SER A 25 -27.93 4.67 -10.02
CA SER A 25 -27.25 4.45 -11.30
C SER A 25 -27.06 2.96 -11.65
N GLY A 26 -27.27 2.05 -10.70
CA GLY A 26 -27.09 0.61 -10.86
C GLY A 26 -25.67 0.10 -10.73
N HIS A 27 -24.72 0.97 -10.35
CA HIS A 27 -23.34 0.62 -10.08
C HIS A 27 -22.83 1.25 -8.77
N GLN A 28 -21.55 1.07 -8.43
CA GLN A 28 -21.02 1.56 -7.16
C GLN A 28 -21.28 3.05 -6.95
N HIS A 29 -21.69 3.41 -5.73
CA HIS A 29 -21.67 4.77 -5.27
C HIS A 29 -20.22 5.25 -5.11
N ASN A 30 -19.94 6.52 -5.42
CA ASN A 30 -18.57 7.06 -5.34
C ASN A 30 -17.92 6.91 -3.96
N SER A 31 -18.71 6.95 -2.87
CA SER A 31 -18.20 6.77 -1.51
C SER A 31 -17.79 5.33 -1.17
N ALA A 32 -18.25 4.33 -1.92
CA ALA A 32 -17.94 2.93 -1.66
C ALA A 32 -16.44 2.65 -1.79
N VAL A 33 -15.78 3.27 -2.76
CA VAL A 33 -14.34 3.14 -2.99
C VAL A 33 -13.54 3.42 -1.73
N MET A 34 -13.87 4.49 -1.01
CA MET A 34 -13.12 4.84 0.21
C MET A 34 -13.36 3.88 1.36
N ARG A 35 -14.55 3.28 1.49
CA ARG A 35 -14.77 2.23 2.50
C ARG A 35 -13.90 1.00 2.27
N TRP A 36 -13.72 0.61 1.01
CA TRP A 36 -12.81 -0.50 0.67
C TRP A 36 -11.35 -0.13 0.89
N VAL A 37 -10.96 1.09 0.53
CA VAL A 37 -9.61 1.62 0.80
C VAL A 37 -9.33 1.66 2.30
N GLU A 38 -10.25 2.15 3.12
CA GLU A 38 -10.13 2.17 4.59
C GLU A 38 -9.98 0.75 5.18
N SER A 39 -10.63 -0.23 4.59
CA SER A 39 -10.41 -1.63 4.98
C SER A 39 -8.98 -2.10 4.68
N ALA A 40 -8.41 -1.69 3.55
CA ALA A 40 -7.02 -2.00 3.20
C ALA A 40 -6.02 -1.20 4.08
N GLU A 41 -6.35 0.03 4.45
CA GLU A 41 -5.58 0.81 5.43
C GLU A 41 -5.54 0.10 6.79
N ALA A 42 -6.68 -0.38 7.27
CA ALA A 42 -6.73 -1.12 8.53
C ALA A 42 -5.88 -2.40 8.47
N GLU A 43 -5.90 -3.11 7.36
CA GLU A 43 -5.04 -4.27 7.13
C GLU A 43 -3.56 -3.89 7.13
N LEU A 44 -3.20 -2.78 6.47
CA LEU A 44 -1.82 -2.32 6.42
C LEU A 44 -1.31 -1.88 7.79
N PHE A 45 -1.98 -0.94 8.43
CA PHE A 45 -1.45 -0.29 9.63
C PHE A 45 -1.64 -1.13 10.90
N LEU A 46 -2.78 -1.78 11.07
CA LEU A 46 -3.05 -2.54 12.29
C LEU A 46 -2.44 -3.94 12.27
N ARG A 47 -2.52 -4.64 11.13
CA ARG A 47 -2.10 -6.05 11.04
C ARG A 47 -0.72 -6.22 10.44
N THR A 48 -0.47 -5.63 9.28
CA THR A 48 0.82 -5.79 8.59
C THR A 48 1.94 -5.05 9.31
N LEU A 49 1.71 -3.81 9.72
CA LEU A 49 2.71 -2.96 10.39
C LEU A 49 2.64 -3.04 11.92
N GLY A 50 1.56 -3.57 12.50
CA GLY A 50 1.41 -3.73 13.94
C GLY A 50 1.37 -2.41 14.72
N LEU A 51 0.66 -1.40 14.21
CA LEU A 51 0.56 -0.06 14.80
C LEU A 51 -0.86 0.19 15.33
N PRO A 52 -1.25 -0.37 16.51
CA PRO A 52 -2.63 -0.29 17.01
C PRO A 52 -3.10 1.14 17.31
N ASP A 53 -2.19 2.04 17.65
CA ASP A 53 -2.49 3.43 18.03
C ASP A 53 -2.36 4.41 16.85
N TYR A 54 -2.25 3.91 15.63
CA TYR A 54 -2.04 4.74 14.45
C TYR A 54 -3.23 5.67 14.16
N PHE A 55 -4.43 5.12 14.00
CA PHE A 55 -5.59 5.87 13.50
C PHE A 55 -6.04 7.04 14.37
N PRO A 56 -6.01 6.99 15.71
CA PRO A 56 -6.39 8.15 16.53
C PRO A 56 -5.51 9.39 16.31
N SER A 57 -4.35 9.24 15.70
CA SER A 57 -3.33 10.28 15.54
C SER A 57 -3.17 10.79 14.11
N VAL A 58 -4.02 10.37 13.15
CA VAL A 58 -3.77 10.61 11.72
C VAL A 58 -4.99 11.18 10.98
N PRO A 59 -5.38 12.43 11.28
CA PRO A 59 -6.40 13.07 10.47
C PRO A 59 -6.00 13.14 9.00
N ARG A 60 -6.95 12.93 8.10
CA ARG A 60 -6.76 13.14 6.66
C ARG A 60 -6.66 14.62 6.37
N ILE A 61 -5.67 15.02 5.58
CA ILE A 61 -5.47 16.41 5.16
C ILE A 61 -5.60 16.59 3.65
N HIS A 62 -5.49 15.51 2.89
CA HIS A 62 -5.73 15.52 1.44
C HIS A 62 -6.19 14.14 0.97
N GLN A 63 -7.10 14.15 0.00
CA GLN A 63 -7.59 12.93 -0.65
C GLN A 63 -7.92 13.23 -2.11
N GLU A 64 -7.43 12.38 -2.99
CA GLU A 64 -7.69 12.45 -4.42
C GLU A 64 -8.10 11.06 -4.93
N ILE A 65 -9.17 11.02 -5.73
CA ILE A 65 -9.70 9.80 -6.31
C ILE A 65 -9.96 10.02 -7.81
N HIS A 66 -9.48 9.08 -8.62
CA HIS A 66 -9.78 8.98 -10.04
C HIS A 66 -10.63 7.73 -10.28
N PHE A 67 -11.82 7.91 -10.82
CA PHE A 67 -12.72 6.82 -11.21
C PHE A 67 -12.47 6.47 -12.68
N LYS A 68 -12.21 5.17 -12.95
CA LYS A 68 -11.84 4.66 -14.28
C LYS A 68 -12.88 3.72 -14.87
N ALA A 69 -13.52 2.89 -14.04
CA ALA A 69 -14.51 1.93 -14.48
C ALA A 69 -15.61 1.76 -13.44
N LYS A 70 -16.78 1.36 -13.91
CA LYS A 70 -17.92 1.02 -13.06
C LYS A 70 -17.71 -0.35 -12.42
N LEU A 71 -18.21 -0.49 -11.21
CA LEU A 71 -18.29 -1.75 -10.48
C LEU A 71 -19.77 -2.08 -10.21
N TRP A 72 -20.12 -3.34 -10.30
CA TRP A 72 -21.50 -3.77 -10.28
C TRP A 72 -21.81 -4.60 -9.04
N PHE A 73 -23.06 -4.58 -8.60
CA PHE A 73 -23.53 -5.45 -7.52
C PHE A 73 -23.08 -6.90 -7.73
N GLY A 74 -22.54 -7.52 -6.70
CA GLY A 74 -22.03 -8.89 -6.74
C GLY A 74 -20.62 -9.06 -7.31
N GLN A 75 -20.03 -8.02 -7.89
CA GLN A 75 -18.67 -8.07 -8.43
C GLN A 75 -17.64 -8.14 -7.30
N ARG A 76 -16.64 -9.01 -7.43
CA ARG A 76 -15.48 -9.03 -6.53
C ARG A 76 -14.51 -7.90 -6.90
N ILE A 77 -13.91 -7.32 -5.88
CA ILE A 77 -12.87 -6.29 -6.02
C ILE A 77 -11.67 -6.62 -5.14
N THR A 78 -10.52 -6.09 -5.50
CA THR A 78 -9.34 -6.01 -4.65
C THR A 78 -8.99 -4.54 -4.44
N ALA A 79 -8.98 -4.08 -3.19
CA ALA A 79 -8.47 -2.77 -2.81
C ALA A 79 -7.07 -2.92 -2.23
N THR A 80 -6.11 -2.17 -2.76
CA THR A 80 -4.71 -2.18 -2.34
C THR A 80 -4.29 -0.79 -1.89
N VAL A 81 -3.60 -0.72 -0.76
CA VAL A 81 -2.99 0.51 -0.22
C VAL A 81 -1.51 0.28 -0.01
N GLY A 82 -0.68 1.23 -0.38
CA GLY A 82 0.76 1.20 -0.16
C GLY A 82 1.33 2.56 0.19
N ILE A 83 2.32 2.59 1.06
CA ILE A 83 3.01 3.84 1.41
C ILE A 83 3.75 4.36 0.17
N SER A 84 3.53 5.62 -0.19
CA SER A 84 4.22 6.28 -1.30
C SER A 84 5.23 7.32 -0.83
N LYS A 85 4.97 7.97 0.30
CA LYS A 85 5.88 8.98 0.86
C LYS A 85 5.75 9.07 2.38
N LEU A 86 6.88 9.06 3.06
CA LEU A 86 6.98 9.41 4.48
C LEU A 86 7.68 10.75 4.63
N GLY A 87 6.94 11.77 5.09
CA GLY A 87 7.48 13.07 5.48
C GLY A 87 7.75 13.13 6.99
N ARG A 88 8.24 14.23 7.48
CA ARG A 88 8.53 14.43 8.90
C ARG A 88 7.28 14.38 9.79
N THR A 89 6.18 14.99 9.35
CA THR A 89 4.91 15.12 10.09
C THR A 89 3.71 14.65 9.30
N SER A 90 3.91 14.10 8.11
CA SER A 90 2.85 13.62 7.22
C SER A 90 3.25 12.36 6.50
N MET A 91 2.28 11.62 6.02
CA MET A 91 2.47 10.41 5.22
C MET A 91 1.47 10.42 4.08
N THR A 92 1.93 10.03 2.89
CA THR A 92 1.06 9.82 1.75
C THR A 92 1.07 8.35 1.37
N TYR A 93 -0.08 7.78 1.13
CA TYR A 93 -0.22 6.46 0.55
C TYR A 93 -1.07 6.50 -0.71
N ALA A 94 -0.70 5.66 -1.65
CA ALA A 94 -1.42 5.44 -2.88
C ALA A 94 -2.37 4.26 -2.71
N PHE A 95 -3.47 4.29 -3.41
CA PHE A 95 -4.41 3.18 -3.46
C PHE A 95 -4.89 2.89 -4.86
N GLU A 96 -5.33 1.67 -5.07
CA GLU A 96 -6.04 1.24 -6.27
C GLU A 96 -7.15 0.24 -5.90
N VAL A 97 -8.21 0.27 -6.66
CA VAL A 97 -9.31 -0.70 -6.58
C VAL A 97 -9.47 -1.36 -7.93
N GLN A 98 -9.22 -2.67 -7.95
CA GLN A 98 -9.31 -3.52 -9.12
C GLN A 98 -10.62 -4.30 -9.10
N GLY A 99 -11.45 -4.15 -10.13
CA GLY A 99 -12.61 -5.02 -10.35
C GLY A 99 -12.18 -6.34 -10.99
N HIS A 100 -12.69 -7.45 -10.47
CA HIS A 100 -12.50 -8.77 -11.08
C HIS A 100 -13.49 -8.99 -12.24
N PRO A 101 -13.26 -9.97 -13.12
CA PRO A 101 -14.23 -10.33 -14.14
C PRO A 101 -15.61 -10.60 -13.54
N HIS A 102 -16.68 -10.11 -14.19
CA HIS A 102 -18.05 -10.22 -13.70
C HIS A 102 -19.05 -10.16 -14.87
N ASP A 103 -19.98 -11.09 -14.93
CA ASP A 103 -21.07 -11.15 -15.93
C ASP A 103 -20.61 -10.86 -17.36
N GLY A 104 -19.54 -11.52 -17.80
CA GLY A 104 -18.98 -11.36 -19.14
C GLY A 104 -18.12 -10.11 -19.35
N LEU A 105 -18.01 -9.23 -18.34
CA LEU A 105 -17.09 -8.09 -18.34
C LEU A 105 -15.71 -8.54 -17.87
N ALA A 106 -14.67 -8.06 -18.53
CA ALA A 106 -13.30 -8.27 -18.11
C ALA A 106 -13.01 -7.49 -16.82
N GLY A 107 -12.11 -8.00 -15.98
CA GLY A 107 -11.58 -7.26 -14.84
C GLY A 107 -10.82 -6.00 -15.29
N SER A 108 -10.90 -4.92 -14.50
CA SER A 108 -10.26 -3.66 -14.82
C SER A 108 -9.96 -2.82 -13.58
N LEU A 109 -9.02 -1.90 -13.72
CA LEU A 109 -8.79 -0.86 -12.70
C LEU A 109 -10.03 0.03 -12.62
N ALA A 110 -10.71 0.04 -11.47
CA ALA A 110 -11.94 0.80 -11.27
C ALA A 110 -11.69 2.19 -10.69
N ALA A 111 -10.75 2.31 -9.77
CA ALA A 111 -10.35 3.59 -9.17
C ALA A 111 -8.92 3.53 -8.66
N PHE A 112 -8.29 4.69 -8.56
CA PHE A 112 -6.99 4.88 -7.92
C PHE A 112 -6.88 6.29 -7.35
N GLY A 113 -5.93 6.51 -6.48
CA GLY A 113 -5.69 7.83 -5.93
C GLY A 113 -4.66 7.83 -4.81
N THR A 114 -4.67 8.93 -4.06
CA THR A 114 -3.78 9.13 -2.92
C THR A 114 -4.54 9.68 -1.72
N VAL A 115 -4.03 9.37 -0.54
CA VAL A 115 -4.46 9.95 0.73
C VAL A 115 -3.23 10.47 1.44
N THR A 116 -3.29 11.70 1.94
CA THR A 116 -2.26 12.25 2.83
C THR A 116 -2.85 12.48 4.20
N VAL A 117 -2.15 12.01 5.21
CA VAL A 117 -2.47 12.20 6.62
C VAL A 117 -1.39 13.02 7.30
N ALA A 118 -1.75 13.76 8.34
CA ALA A 118 -0.79 14.41 9.24
C ALA A 118 -0.73 13.62 10.56
N HIS A 119 0.42 13.60 11.20
CA HIS A 119 0.54 13.07 12.56
C HIS A 119 0.17 14.14 13.58
N VAL A 120 -1.01 14.01 14.15
CA VAL A 120 -1.57 14.90 15.19
C VAL A 120 -1.98 14.03 16.38
N PRO A 121 -1.08 13.83 17.36
CA PRO A 121 -1.39 13.03 18.54
C PRO A 121 -2.62 13.54 19.28
N PRO A 122 -3.41 12.66 19.94
CA PRO A 122 -4.52 13.08 20.78
C PRO A 122 -4.07 14.15 21.80
N GLY A 123 -4.86 15.22 21.89
CA GLY A 123 -4.53 16.39 22.76
C GLY A 123 -3.60 17.43 22.14
N SER A 124 -3.04 17.17 20.97
CA SER A 124 -2.25 18.16 20.22
C SER A 124 -3.13 18.91 19.22
N ALA A 125 -2.88 20.23 19.07
CA ALA A 125 -3.52 21.05 18.04
C ALA A 125 -2.67 21.18 16.76
N LYS A 126 -1.45 20.64 16.75
CA LYS A 126 -0.49 20.79 15.66
C LYS A 126 0.11 19.46 15.28
N ALA A 127 0.51 19.35 14.02
CA ALA A 127 1.25 18.20 13.52
C ALA A 127 2.61 18.08 14.23
N GLN A 128 2.97 16.85 14.57
CA GLN A 128 4.19 16.47 15.27
C GLN A 128 5.00 15.48 14.42
N PRO A 129 6.32 15.39 14.63
CA PRO A 129 7.11 14.32 14.03
C PRO A 129 6.56 12.93 14.36
N TRP A 130 6.71 12.00 13.43
CA TRP A 130 6.32 10.62 13.65
C TRP A 130 7.08 9.97 14.81
N PRO A 131 6.42 9.14 15.62
CA PRO A 131 7.12 8.26 16.57
C PRO A 131 8.11 7.34 15.86
N ALA A 132 9.21 6.98 16.52
CA ALA A 132 10.21 6.07 15.97
C ALA A 132 9.60 4.73 15.50
N ALA A 133 8.65 4.18 16.25
CA ALA A 133 7.97 2.94 15.88
C ALA A 133 7.26 3.02 14.52
N VAL A 134 6.66 4.17 14.18
CA VAL A 134 6.04 4.38 12.86
C VAL A 134 7.10 4.48 11.78
N VAL A 135 8.15 5.27 12.01
CA VAL A 135 9.25 5.44 11.04
C VAL A 135 9.90 4.09 10.72
N GLU A 136 10.19 3.29 11.72
CA GLU A 136 10.77 1.95 11.56
C GLU A 136 9.84 0.99 10.82
N ALA A 137 8.54 0.99 11.18
CA ALA A 137 7.55 0.09 10.57
C ALA A 137 7.34 0.39 9.08
N VAL A 138 7.37 1.66 8.66
CA VAL A 138 7.16 2.06 7.26
C VAL A 138 8.44 2.17 6.45
N ALA A 139 9.61 1.99 7.05
CA ALA A 139 10.87 1.95 6.32
C ALA A 139 10.84 0.84 5.26
N PRO A 140 11.37 1.07 4.05
CA PRO A 140 11.46 0.01 3.05
C PRO A 140 12.25 -1.17 3.63
N ALA A 141 11.77 -2.39 3.40
CA ALA A 141 12.51 -3.59 3.77
C ALA A 141 13.92 -3.50 3.15
N GLN A 142 14.95 -3.49 4.00
CA GLN A 142 16.32 -3.56 3.50
C GLN A 142 16.45 -4.89 2.79
N SER A 143 16.79 -4.87 1.50
CA SER A 143 17.21 -6.07 0.79
C SER A 143 18.46 -6.57 1.52
N SER A 144 18.34 -7.68 2.23
CA SER A 144 19.49 -8.41 2.75
C SER A 144 20.29 -8.88 1.55
N GLY A 145 21.29 -8.09 1.16
CA GLY A 145 22.32 -8.50 0.23
C GLY A 145 23.08 -9.64 0.88
N ALA A 146 22.73 -10.87 0.53
CA ALA A 146 23.61 -11.98 0.72
C ALA A 146 24.84 -11.73 -0.18
N GLU A 147 25.89 -11.15 0.39
CA GLU A 147 27.22 -11.21 -0.22
C GLU A 147 27.62 -12.68 -0.24
N ASP A 148 27.47 -13.30 -1.40
CA ASP A 148 28.08 -14.56 -1.73
C ASP A 148 29.61 -14.32 -1.82
N ARG A 149 30.30 -14.49 -0.70
CA ARG A 149 31.76 -14.59 -0.67
C ARG A 149 32.18 -16.02 -0.95
N SER A 150 31.97 -16.48 -2.17
CA SER A 150 32.69 -17.63 -2.70
C SER A 150 34.00 -17.18 -3.34
N GLY A 151 34.95 -16.82 -2.50
CA GLY A 151 36.34 -16.70 -2.89
C GLY A 151 36.92 -18.07 -3.17
N VAL A 152 36.88 -18.51 -4.41
CA VAL A 152 37.63 -19.68 -4.88
C VAL A 152 39.09 -19.28 -5.02
N ASN A 153 39.87 -19.66 -4.02
CA ASN A 153 41.33 -19.59 -4.04
C ASN A 153 41.86 -20.79 -4.83
N SER A 154 42.30 -20.60 -6.07
CA SER A 154 43.00 -21.61 -6.85
C SER A 154 44.50 -21.49 -6.58
N PRO A 155 45.21 -22.59 -6.25
CA PRO A 155 46.68 -22.57 -6.07
C PRO A 155 47.41 -22.51 -7.41
N PRO A 156 48.63 -21.93 -7.42
CA PRO A 156 49.43 -21.81 -8.66
C PRO A 156 50.05 -23.15 -9.07
N THR A 157 49.87 -23.47 -10.33
CA THR A 157 50.53 -24.65 -10.96
C THR A 157 52.00 -24.36 -11.21
N THR A 158 52.84 -25.10 -10.56
CA THR A 158 54.29 -25.11 -10.77
C THR A 158 54.59 -25.88 -12.06
N GLN A 159 55.12 -25.22 -13.07
CA GLN A 159 55.74 -25.86 -14.22
C GLN A 159 57.20 -26.18 -13.87
N THR A 160 57.52 -27.48 -13.88
CA THR A 160 58.92 -27.97 -13.86
C THR A 160 59.34 -28.17 -15.28
N ALA A 161 60.37 -27.43 -15.68
CA ALA A 161 61.11 -27.69 -16.90
C ALA A 161 62.09 -28.87 -16.61
N GLY A 162 62.11 -29.85 -17.50
CA GLY A 162 63.07 -30.94 -17.55
C GLY A 162 63.55 -31.14 -18.98
N SER A 163 64.80 -30.97 -19.14
CA SER A 163 65.79 -31.30 -20.15
C SER A 163 65.35 -31.99 -21.43
#